data_de7e0fb9ae5fd607258c4411699d2e44
#
_entry.id   de7e0fb9ae5fd607258c4411699d2e44
#
_cell.length_a   1.000
_cell.length_b   1.000
_cell.length_c   1.000
_cell.angle_alpha   90.00
_cell.angle_beta   90.00
_cell.angle_gamma   90.00
#
_symmetry.space_group_name_H-M   'P 1'
#
loop_
_entity.id
_entity.type
_entity.pdbx_description
1 polymer ?
#
loop_
_entity_poly.entity_id
_entity_poly.type
_entity_poly.pdbx_seq_one_letter_code
_entity_poly.pdbx_strand_id
1 'polypeptide(L)'
;MSVEQIQFGMGTHPLISVIVPAYNAEPFLLTALTSAQAQTHRDLEIIIVNDGSTDDTLTIAQTAAKSDHRIRVISQDNCGVAAARNRGLAEAHGEYVAPLDADDVWHPENLALQLAALQAAGPGAAVSYAWHVVIDENAELQAVGAHIQLTKKREILRAECDGNFIGNASSTLIRREAIEQVGGYDCSLRARHGQGCEDQALYMTLAERWDFVFVPQYLIAYRNHPLSMSKDSAQMNRSYLLALADLRRRRPDLPAYWFGHGVARLHEPDLTRALRRREWRNVGSVLARAANDGNWCLIDLVGRRLPPRVIGFCIRRFLGRNGNQKKPNPPVDIFWADATP
;
A
#
# COMPACT_ATOMS: atom_id res chain seq x y z
N MET A 1 20.44 -40.34 20.86
CA MET A 1 19.05 -40.23 20.34
C MET A 1 19.13 -39.45 19.05
N SER A 2 18.82 -40.12 17.97
CA SER A 2 18.95 -39.65 16.59
C SER A 2 17.95 -38.53 16.30
N VAL A 3 18.44 -37.46 15.69
CA VAL A 3 17.64 -36.38 15.12
C VAL A 3 16.89 -36.95 13.92
N GLU A 4 15.59 -37.20 14.07
CA GLU A 4 14.73 -37.58 12.98
C GLU A 4 14.68 -36.42 11.98
N GLN A 5 15.11 -36.66 10.76
CA GLN A 5 14.91 -35.82 9.62
C GLN A 5 13.40 -35.73 9.38
N ILE A 6 12.83 -34.56 9.65
CA ILE A 6 11.49 -34.23 9.18
C ILE A 6 11.61 -34.12 7.66
N GLN A 7 11.19 -35.19 6.95
CA GLN A 7 10.94 -35.11 5.50
C GLN A 7 9.78 -34.16 5.30
N PHE A 8 10.09 -32.93 4.86
CA PHE A 8 9.10 -32.09 4.21
C PHE A 8 8.62 -32.82 2.95
N GLY A 9 7.36 -33.29 2.99
CA GLY A 9 6.71 -33.84 1.80
C GLY A 9 6.91 -32.89 0.61
N MET A 10 7.18 -33.43 -0.58
CA MET A 10 7.17 -32.71 -1.85
C MET A 10 5.71 -32.28 -2.14
N GLY A 11 5.18 -31.33 -1.39
CA GLY A 11 4.00 -30.57 -1.77
C GLY A 11 4.41 -29.66 -2.91
N THR A 12 3.68 -29.70 -3.99
CA THR A 12 3.79 -28.71 -5.09
C THR A 12 3.72 -27.33 -4.47
N HIS A 13 4.80 -26.56 -4.60
CA HIS A 13 4.79 -25.17 -4.14
C HIS A 13 3.75 -24.42 -4.98
N PRO A 14 2.79 -23.71 -4.38
CA PRO A 14 1.75 -23.04 -5.17
C PRO A 14 2.38 -21.97 -6.06
N LEU A 15 1.91 -21.88 -7.28
CA LEU A 15 2.33 -20.85 -8.22
C LEU A 15 1.89 -19.48 -7.72
N ILE A 16 2.78 -18.50 -7.75
CA ILE A 16 2.51 -17.09 -7.47
C ILE A 16 2.60 -16.30 -8.76
N SER A 17 1.57 -15.52 -9.09
CA SER A 17 1.59 -14.56 -10.18
C SER A 17 2.02 -13.19 -9.66
N VAL A 18 3.23 -12.76 -10.04
CA VAL A 18 3.72 -11.40 -9.79
C VAL A 18 3.18 -10.50 -10.89
N ILE A 19 2.40 -9.48 -10.54
CA ILE A 19 1.81 -8.52 -11.49
C ILE A 19 2.56 -7.19 -11.37
N VAL A 20 3.21 -6.77 -12.47
CA VAL A 20 4.01 -5.54 -12.53
C VAL A 20 3.34 -4.56 -13.50
N PRO A 21 2.51 -3.62 -13.01
CA PRO A 21 2.01 -2.53 -13.84
C PRO A 21 3.16 -1.55 -14.12
N ALA A 22 3.43 -1.25 -15.39
CA ALA A 22 4.54 -0.39 -15.79
C ALA A 22 4.07 0.72 -16.73
N TYR A 23 4.31 1.97 -16.33
CA TYR A 23 4.07 3.16 -17.15
C TYR A 23 5.18 4.19 -16.91
N ASN A 24 5.99 4.44 -17.95
CA ASN A 24 7.14 5.34 -17.88
C ASN A 24 8.04 5.04 -16.69
N ALA A 25 8.44 3.76 -16.55
CA ALA A 25 9.19 3.24 -15.42
C ALA A 25 10.66 2.90 -15.81
N GLU A 26 11.15 3.41 -16.93
CA GLU A 26 12.49 3.16 -17.45
C GLU A 26 13.58 3.19 -16.38
N PRO A 27 13.66 4.17 -15.45
CA PRO A 27 14.76 4.25 -14.47
C PRO A 27 14.74 3.12 -13.43
N PHE A 28 13.61 2.46 -13.20
CA PHE A 28 13.43 1.61 -12.03
C PHE A 28 13.04 0.17 -12.36
N LEU A 29 12.40 -0.06 -13.52
CA LEU A 29 11.79 -1.35 -13.87
C LEU A 29 12.79 -2.50 -13.79
N LEU A 30 14.02 -2.31 -14.26
CA LEU A 30 15.03 -3.37 -14.23
C LEU A 30 15.35 -3.83 -12.81
N THR A 31 15.46 -2.87 -11.87
CA THR A 31 15.72 -3.17 -10.45
C THR A 31 14.53 -3.91 -9.82
N ALA A 32 13.31 -3.48 -10.10
CA ALA A 32 12.09 -4.15 -9.63
C ALA A 32 12.04 -5.60 -10.14
N LEU A 33 12.25 -5.82 -11.43
CA LEU A 33 12.26 -7.16 -12.04
C LEU A 33 13.36 -8.05 -11.47
N THR A 34 14.58 -7.51 -11.29
CA THR A 34 15.70 -8.25 -10.68
C THR A 34 15.32 -8.73 -9.27
N SER A 35 14.63 -7.92 -8.47
CA SER A 35 14.18 -8.30 -7.12
C SER A 35 13.10 -9.40 -7.16
N ALA A 36 12.21 -9.38 -8.16
CA ALA A 36 11.21 -10.44 -8.36
C ALA A 36 11.87 -11.75 -8.83
N GLN A 37 12.83 -11.68 -9.73
CA GLN A 37 13.58 -12.86 -10.23
C GLN A 37 14.43 -13.51 -9.14
N ALA A 38 14.93 -12.71 -8.18
CA ALA A 38 15.77 -13.16 -7.06
C ALA A 38 14.97 -13.81 -5.91
N GLN A 39 13.63 -13.88 -5.96
CA GLN A 39 12.84 -14.47 -4.90
C GLN A 39 13.25 -15.91 -4.61
N THR A 40 13.30 -16.28 -3.32
CA THR A 40 13.63 -17.67 -2.88
C THR A 40 12.51 -18.65 -3.21
N HIS A 41 11.25 -18.19 -3.25
CA HIS A 41 10.15 -18.95 -3.83
C HIS A 41 10.30 -18.97 -5.35
N ARG A 42 10.45 -20.15 -5.95
CA ARG A 42 10.80 -20.29 -7.38
C ARG A 42 9.61 -20.53 -8.30
N ASP A 43 8.52 -21.06 -7.75
CA ASP A 43 7.30 -21.33 -8.53
C ASP A 43 6.49 -20.04 -8.74
N LEU A 44 6.97 -19.19 -9.63
CA LEU A 44 6.35 -17.93 -9.96
C LEU A 44 6.34 -17.63 -11.46
N GLU A 45 5.34 -16.90 -11.90
CA GLU A 45 5.27 -16.22 -13.17
C GLU A 45 5.28 -14.70 -12.92
N ILE A 46 5.89 -13.94 -13.83
CA ILE A 46 5.98 -12.48 -13.74
C ILE A 46 5.25 -11.89 -14.94
N ILE A 47 4.18 -11.16 -14.70
CA ILE A 47 3.33 -10.57 -15.74
C ILE A 47 3.56 -9.07 -15.72
N ILE A 48 4.31 -8.56 -16.69
CA ILE A 48 4.52 -7.13 -16.86
C ILE A 48 3.43 -6.59 -17.77
N VAL A 49 2.69 -5.59 -17.28
CA VAL A 49 1.67 -4.91 -18.08
C VAL A 49 2.18 -3.50 -18.38
N ASN A 50 2.68 -3.32 -19.61
CA ASN A 50 3.04 -2.01 -20.12
C ASN A 50 1.77 -1.22 -20.45
N ASP A 51 1.47 -0.20 -19.66
CA ASP A 51 0.26 0.62 -19.76
C ASP A 51 0.48 1.84 -20.67
N GLY A 52 0.99 1.61 -21.89
CA GLY A 52 1.17 2.66 -22.88
C GLY A 52 2.36 3.57 -22.61
N SER A 53 3.50 3.04 -22.14
CA SER A 53 4.72 3.81 -21.91
C SER A 53 5.26 4.44 -23.19
N THR A 54 5.88 5.61 -23.05
CA THR A 54 6.48 6.40 -24.13
C THR A 54 8.01 6.49 -24.04
N ASP A 55 8.59 5.92 -22.98
CA ASP A 55 10.03 5.77 -22.72
C ASP A 55 10.50 4.33 -23.03
N ASP A 56 11.69 3.95 -22.62
CA ASP A 56 12.25 2.62 -22.88
C ASP A 56 11.70 1.49 -21.98
N THR A 57 10.65 1.74 -21.18
CA THR A 57 10.01 0.75 -20.32
C THR A 57 9.67 -0.56 -21.05
N LEU A 58 9.04 -0.47 -22.25
CA LEU A 58 8.66 -1.65 -23.02
C LEU A 58 9.89 -2.43 -23.50
N THR A 59 10.93 -1.74 -23.97
CA THR A 59 12.19 -2.35 -24.42
C THR A 59 12.88 -3.12 -23.28
N ILE A 60 12.91 -2.53 -22.07
CA ILE A 60 13.46 -3.17 -20.87
C ILE A 60 12.66 -4.42 -20.51
N ALA A 61 11.32 -4.31 -20.47
CA ALA A 61 10.44 -5.44 -20.18
C ALA A 61 10.63 -6.60 -21.16
N GLN A 62 10.69 -6.32 -22.47
CA GLN A 62 10.90 -7.32 -23.51
C GLN A 62 12.28 -7.96 -23.42
N THR A 63 13.30 -7.20 -23.04
CA THR A 63 14.66 -7.72 -22.84
C THR A 63 14.71 -8.67 -21.64
N ALA A 64 14.07 -8.32 -20.53
CA ALA A 64 13.95 -9.19 -19.37
C ALA A 64 13.21 -10.50 -19.72
N ALA A 65 12.13 -10.43 -20.50
CA ALA A 65 11.38 -11.62 -20.92
C ALA A 65 12.18 -12.57 -21.84
N LYS A 66 13.16 -12.06 -22.58
CA LYS A 66 14.07 -12.92 -23.36
C LYS A 66 15.06 -13.70 -22.49
N SER A 67 15.39 -13.17 -21.32
CA SER A 67 16.37 -13.77 -20.40
C SER A 67 15.75 -14.69 -19.34
N ASP A 68 14.45 -14.55 -19.05
CA ASP A 68 13.74 -15.34 -18.06
C ASP A 68 12.35 -15.76 -18.59
N HIS A 69 12.18 -17.05 -18.84
CA HIS A 69 10.95 -17.63 -19.40
C HIS A 69 9.71 -17.48 -18.49
N ARG A 70 9.89 -17.14 -17.21
CA ARG A 70 8.81 -16.86 -16.27
C ARG A 70 8.17 -15.50 -16.53
N ILE A 71 8.83 -14.62 -17.31
CA ILE A 71 8.36 -13.26 -17.58
C ILE A 71 7.52 -13.25 -18.85
N ARG A 72 6.32 -12.68 -18.74
CA ARG A 72 5.44 -12.37 -19.87
C ARG A 72 5.18 -10.87 -19.92
N VAL A 73 5.17 -10.30 -21.13
CA VAL A 73 4.91 -8.86 -21.33
C VAL A 73 3.61 -8.69 -22.10
N ILE A 74 2.74 -7.84 -21.58
CA ILE A 74 1.48 -7.46 -22.19
C ILE A 74 1.50 -5.94 -22.38
N SER A 75 1.08 -5.46 -23.55
CA SER A 75 0.93 -4.02 -23.78
C SER A 75 -0.53 -3.65 -23.98
N GLN A 76 -0.89 -2.49 -23.48
CA GLN A 76 -2.22 -1.87 -23.66
C GLN A 76 -2.06 -0.36 -23.80
N ASP A 77 -3.12 0.30 -24.26
CA ASP A 77 -3.21 1.76 -24.18
C ASP A 77 -3.32 2.19 -22.72
N ASN A 78 -2.83 3.40 -22.38
CA ASN A 78 -2.82 3.88 -21.00
C ASN A 78 -4.24 3.98 -20.40
N CYS A 79 -4.58 2.98 -19.59
CA CYS A 79 -5.85 2.89 -18.88
C CYS A 79 -5.71 3.07 -17.36
N GLY A 80 -4.48 3.28 -16.86
CA GLY A 80 -4.15 3.51 -15.45
C GLY A 80 -3.88 2.22 -14.67
N VAL A 81 -3.22 2.38 -13.53
CA VAL A 81 -2.64 1.30 -12.74
C VAL A 81 -3.67 0.23 -12.32
N ALA A 82 -4.90 0.61 -11.96
CA ALA A 82 -5.97 -0.35 -11.64
C ALA A 82 -6.32 -1.25 -12.83
N ALA A 83 -6.43 -0.67 -14.03
CA ALA A 83 -6.70 -1.42 -15.26
C ALA A 83 -5.51 -2.32 -15.64
N ALA A 84 -4.28 -1.83 -15.49
CA ALA A 84 -3.09 -2.61 -15.74
C ALA A 84 -2.98 -3.81 -14.77
N ARG A 85 -3.24 -3.61 -13.47
CA ARG A 85 -3.28 -4.73 -12.50
C ARG A 85 -4.40 -5.73 -12.82
N ASN A 86 -5.59 -5.27 -13.19
CA ASN A 86 -6.69 -6.15 -13.60
C ASN A 86 -6.37 -6.91 -14.88
N ARG A 87 -5.67 -6.29 -15.83
CA ARG A 87 -5.19 -6.99 -17.02
C ARG A 87 -4.19 -8.09 -16.65
N GLY A 88 -3.25 -7.82 -15.75
CA GLY A 88 -2.35 -8.82 -15.22
C GLY A 88 -3.07 -9.94 -14.47
N LEU A 89 -4.08 -9.59 -13.66
CA LEU A 89 -4.92 -10.56 -12.94
C LEU A 89 -5.67 -11.50 -13.88
N ALA A 90 -6.21 -10.98 -14.97
CA ALA A 90 -6.92 -11.79 -15.97
C ALA A 90 -6.01 -12.80 -16.68
N GLU A 91 -4.73 -12.55 -16.73
CA GLU A 91 -3.71 -13.42 -17.34
C GLU A 91 -2.99 -14.31 -16.29
N ALA A 92 -3.28 -14.14 -15.02
CA ALA A 92 -2.64 -14.84 -13.90
C ALA A 92 -3.14 -16.29 -13.80
N HIS A 93 -2.20 -17.23 -13.60
CA HIS A 93 -2.49 -18.65 -13.38
C HIS A 93 -2.20 -19.09 -11.94
N GLY A 94 -1.46 -18.28 -11.17
CA GLY A 94 -1.07 -18.59 -9.80
C GLY A 94 -2.27 -18.68 -8.84
N GLU A 95 -2.12 -19.48 -7.80
CA GLU A 95 -3.08 -19.54 -6.69
C GLU A 95 -3.05 -18.24 -5.86
N TYR A 96 -1.91 -17.55 -5.89
CA TYR A 96 -1.69 -16.29 -5.21
C TYR A 96 -1.24 -15.21 -6.21
N VAL A 97 -1.57 -13.98 -5.90
CA VAL A 97 -1.19 -12.78 -6.67
C VAL A 97 -0.37 -11.87 -5.78
N ALA A 98 0.77 -11.45 -6.29
CA ALA A 98 1.66 -10.49 -5.66
C ALA A 98 1.82 -9.27 -6.58
N PRO A 99 1.19 -8.13 -6.28
CA PRO A 99 1.45 -6.92 -7.03
C PRO A 99 2.84 -6.38 -6.67
N LEU A 100 3.59 -5.95 -7.69
CA LEU A 100 4.88 -5.26 -7.54
C LEU A 100 4.85 -4.00 -8.38
N ASP A 101 4.93 -2.84 -7.75
CA ASP A 101 5.03 -1.58 -8.48
C ASP A 101 6.41 -1.49 -9.17
N ALA A 102 6.44 -0.94 -10.37
CA ALA A 102 7.62 -0.98 -11.25
C ALA A 102 8.82 -0.17 -10.73
N ASP A 103 8.66 0.55 -9.64
CA ASP A 103 9.67 1.37 -8.95
C ASP A 103 10.06 0.81 -7.57
N ASP A 104 9.38 -0.22 -7.06
CA ASP A 104 9.67 -0.84 -5.76
C ASP A 104 10.67 -2.01 -5.85
N VAL A 105 11.18 -2.42 -4.69
CA VAL A 105 12.16 -3.51 -4.60
C VAL A 105 11.76 -4.48 -3.48
N TRP A 106 11.85 -5.78 -3.73
CA TRP A 106 11.56 -6.82 -2.76
C TRP A 106 12.82 -7.44 -2.16
N HIS A 107 12.74 -7.77 -0.87
CA HIS A 107 13.68 -8.68 -0.23
C HIS A 107 13.57 -10.09 -0.84
N PRO A 108 14.66 -10.84 -1.01
CA PRO A 108 14.63 -12.17 -1.63
C PRO A 108 13.67 -13.18 -0.97
N GLU A 109 13.40 -13.05 0.32
CA GLU A 109 12.49 -13.93 1.05
C GLU A 109 11.04 -13.44 1.12
N ASN A 110 10.72 -12.30 0.45
CA ASN A 110 9.41 -11.66 0.58
C ASN A 110 8.25 -12.63 0.30
N LEU A 111 8.25 -13.26 -0.87
CA LEU A 111 7.15 -14.14 -1.26
C LEU A 111 7.09 -15.42 -0.43
N ALA A 112 8.24 -16.01 -0.09
CA ALA A 112 8.29 -17.22 0.71
C ALA A 112 7.71 -17.01 2.12
N LEU A 113 8.09 -15.92 2.79
CA LEU A 113 7.63 -15.62 4.15
C LEU A 113 6.15 -15.22 4.17
N GLN A 114 5.70 -14.41 3.21
CA GLN A 114 4.30 -14.04 3.10
C GLN A 114 3.41 -15.24 2.78
N LEU A 115 3.84 -16.13 1.87
CA LEU A 115 3.13 -17.35 1.54
C LEU A 115 3.00 -18.28 2.75
N ALA A 116 4.09 -18.52 3.46
CA ALA A 116 4.09 -19.37 4.65
C ALA A 116 3.12 -18.83 5.72
N ALA A 117 3.13 -17.52 5.95
CA ALA A 117 2.22 -16.89 6.90
C ALA A 117 0.75 -17.05 6.47
N LEU A 118 0.45 -16.85 5.18
CA LEU A 118 -0.91 -16.94 4.66
C LEU A 118 -1.45 -18.38 4.65
N GLN A 119 -0.57 -19.35 4.37
CA GLN A 119 -0.91 -20.78 4.47
C GLN A 119 -1.19 -21.20 5.91
N ALA A 120 -0.36 -20.76 6.86
CA ALA A 120 -0.50 -21.07 8.29
C ALA A 120 -1.81 -20.49 8.88
N ALA A 121 -2.27 -19.36 8.39
CA ALA A 121 -3.53 -18.75 8.82
C ALA A 121 -4.79 -19.48 8.30
N GLY A 122 -4.64 -20.31 7.28
CA GLY A 122 -5.75 -21.08 6.68
C GLY A 122 -6.68 -20.22 5.79
N PRO A 123 -7.82 -20.79 5.38
CA PRO A 123 -8.69 -20.18 4.36
C PRO A 123 -9.47 -18.94 4.83
N GLY A 124 -9.50 -18.67 6.13
CA GLY A 124 -10.15 -17.49 6.68
C GLY A 124 -9.38 -16.17 6.42
N ALA A 125 -8.09 -16.26 6.06
CA ALA A 125 -7.25 -15.13 5.69
C ALA A 125 -6.99 -15.13 4.17
N ALA A 126 -7.14 -13.96 3.55
CA ALA A 126 -6.94 -13.82 2.10
C ALA A 126 -5.71 -13.00 1.72
N VAL A 127 -5.18 -12.20 2.61
CA VAL A 127 -4.07 -11.27 2.36
C VAL A 127 -3.01 -11.46 3.43
N SER A 128 -1.75 -11.59 3.02
CA SER A 128 -0.61 -11.29 3.90
C SER A 128 -0.01 -9.95 3.52
N TYR A 129 0.58 -9.28 4.51
CA TYR A 129 1.32 -8.04 4.30
C TYR A 129 2.54 -7.96 5.19
N ALA A 130 3.56 -7.23 4.75
CA ALA A 130 4.80 -7.05 5.48
C ALA A 130 5.15 -5.57 5.65
N TRP A 131 6.12 -5.26 6.49
CA TRP A 131 6.63 -3.91 6.63
C TRP A 131 7.41 -3.48 5.40
N HIS A 132 7.43 -2.17 5.15
CA HIS A 132 8.24 -1.56 4.14
C HIS A 132 9.17 -0.48 4.72
N VAL A 133 10.29 -0.27 4.07
CA VAL A 133 11.11 0.93 4.20
C VAL A 133 10.83 1.86 3.04
N VAL A 134 11.09 3.16 3.21
CA VAL A 134 10.97 4.14 2.14
C VAL A 134 12.37 4.50 1.66
N ILE A 135 12.61 4.35 0.36
CA ILE A 135 13.86 4.73 -0.31
C ILE A 135 13.61 5.86 -1.31
N ASP A 136 14.64 6.60 -1.65
CA ASP A 136 14.59 7.61 -2.73
C ASP A 136 14.93 7.02 -4.12
N GLU A 137 15.09 7.89 -5.11
CA GLU A 137 15.48 7.51 -6.46
C GLU A 137 16.84 6.83 -6.56
N ASN A 138 17.74 7.06 -5.61
CA ASN A 138 19.08 6.47 -5.54
C ASN A 138 19.15 5.23 -4.66
N ALA A 139 17.99 4.72 -4.19
CA ALA A 139 17.86 3.61 -3.24
C ALA A 139 18.40 3.93 -1.83
N GLU A 140 18.56 5.20 -1.46
CA GLU A 140 18.96 5.61 -0.11
C GLU A 140 17.75 5.60 0.84
N LEU A 141 17.94 5.07 2.05
CA LEU A 141 16.89 4.96 3.06
C LEU A 141 16.43 6.35 3.53
N GLN A 142 15.14 6.66 3.33
CA GLN A 142 14.52 7.92 3.74
C GLN A 142 13.69 7.79 5.02
N ALA A 143 12.98 6.70 5.16
CA ALA A 143 12.12 6.46 6.30
C ALA A 143 11.80 4.98 6.48
N VAL A 144 11.30 4.65 7.66
CA VAL A 144 10.78 3.34 7.99
C VAL A 144 9.26 3.46 8.08
N GLY A 145 8.55 2.59 7.36
CA GLY A 145 7.07 2.57 7.32
C GLY A 145 6.44 2.32 8.69
N ALA A 146 5.15 2.58 8.80
CA ALA A 146 4.41 2.40 10.06
C ALA A 146 4.35 0.92 10.48
N HIS A 147 4.44 0.69 11.79
CA HIS A 147 4.48 -0.65 12.39
C HIS A 147 3.14 -1.03 13.03
N ILE A 148 2.07 -1.00 12.25
CA ILE A 148 0.75 -1.40 12.75
C ILE A 148 0.57 -2.89 12.45
N GLN A 149 0.22 -3.67 13.47
CA GLN A 149 0.02 -5.12 13.38
C GLN A 149 -1.47 -5.40 13.57
N LEU A 150 -2.20 -5.51 12.49
CA LEU A 150 -3.62 -5.84 12.51
C LEU A 150 -3.86 -7.10 11.67
N THR A 151 -4.70 -8.00 12.17
CA THR A 151 -5.00 -9.27 11.49
C THR A 151 -6.47 -9.49 11.26
N LYS A 152 -7.34 -8.95 12.13
CA LYS A 152 -8.77 -9.15 12.02
C LYS A 152 -9.39 -8.20 11.00
N LYS A 153 -10.20 -8.74 10.11
CA LYS A 153 -10.87 -7.98 9.03
C LYS A 153 -11.52 -6.68 9.50
N ARG A 154 -12.17 -6.69 10.68
CA ARG A 154 -12.82 -5.49 11.21
C ARG A 154 -11.82 -4.41 11.63
N GLU A 155 -10.67 -4.81 12.17
CA GLU A 155 -9.59 -3.88 12.56
C GLU A 155 -8.91 -3.31 11.32
N ILE A 156 -8.64 -4.18 10.33
CA ILE A 156 -8.11 -3.80 9.02
C ILE A 156 -9.04 -2.79 8.34
N LEU A 157 -10.32 -3.13 8.22
CA LEU A 157 -11.30 -2.26 7.58
C LEU A 157 -11.38 -0.88 8.25
N ARG A 158 -11.34 -0.86 9.59
CA ARG A 158 -11.32 0.40 10.34
C ARG A 158 -10.03 1.19 10.08
N ALA A 159 -8.88 0.53 10.07
CA ALA A 159 -7.60 1.19 9.85
C ALA A 159 -7.50 1.76 8.43
N GLU A 160 -7.99 1.04 7.43
CA GLU A 160 -8.08 1.51 6.05
C GLU A 160 -9.06 2.69 5.90
N CYS A 161 -10.14 2.74 6.71
CA CYS A 161 -10.99 3.93 6.78
C CYS A 161 -10.27 5.15 7.40
N ASP A 162 -9.18 4.94 8.11
CA ASP A 162 -8.38 5.99 8.76
C ASP A 162 -7.24 6.49 7.86
N GLY A 163 -6.85 5.70 6.89
CA GLY A 163 -5.79 5.93 5.92
C GLY A 163 -5.10 4.63 5.53
N ASN A 164 -4.43 4.60 4.39
CA ASN A 164 -3.71 3.41 3.93
C ASN A 164 -2.58 3.05 4.91
N PHE A 165 -2.83 2.08 5.81
CA PHE A 165 -1.84 1.67 6.80
C PHE A 165 -0.89 0.59 6.27
N ILE A 166 -1.29 -0.18 5.27
CA ILE A 166 -0.43 -1.14 4.56
C ILE A 166 0.60 -0.37 3.73
N GLY A 167 0.18 0.74 3.13
CA GLY A 167 1.04 1.76 2.56
C GLY A 167 1.24 1.68 1.05
N ASN A 168 1.35 0.49 0.46
CA ASN A 168 1.56 0.28 -0.97
C ASN A 168 1.10 -1.11 -1.41
N ALA A 169 0.94 -1.30 -2.72
CA ALA A 169 0.52 -2.58 -3.29
C ALA A 169 1.60 -3.66 -3.17
N SER A 170 2.87 -3.28 -3.32
CA SER A 170 4.02 -4.20 -3.30
C SER A 170 4.22 -4.91 -1.96
N SER A 171 3.55 -4.44 -0.90
CA SER A 171 3.64 -5.02 0.46
C SER A 171 2.76 -6.25 0.67
N THR A 172 1.98 -6.69 -0.32
CA THR A 172 0.96 -7.73 -0.12
C THR A 172 1.15 -8.96 -0.98
N LEU A 173 0.70 -10.11 -0.45
CA LEU A 173 0.42 -11.33 -1.19
C LEU A 173 -1.06 -11.69 -0.95
N ILE A 174 -1.82 -11.93 -2.01
CA ILE A 174 -3.28 -12.07 -1.98
C ILE A 174 -3.69 -13.42 -2.58
N ARG A 175 -4.62 -14.14 -1.97
CA ARG A 175 -5.26 -15.29 -2.62
C ARG A 175 -5.99 -14.83 -3.88
N ARG A 176 -5.66 -15.41 -5.05
CA ARG A 176 -6.27 -15.01 -6.33
C ARG A 176 -7.80 -15.14 -6.30
N GLU A 177 -8.31 -16.21 -5.75
CA GLU A 177 -9.76 -16.41 -5.60
C GLU A 177 -10.43 -15.25 -4.84
N ALA A 178 -9.80 -14.71 -3.80
CA ALA A 178 -10.38 -13.63 -3.01
C ALA A 178 -10.45 -12.31 -3.79
N ILE A 179 -9.39 -11.97 -4.54
CA ILE A 179 -9.39 -10.75 -5.37
C ILE A 179 -10.38 -10.87 -6.55
N GLU A 180 -10.53 -12.05 -7.13
CA GLU A 180 -11.51 -12.32 -8.18
C GLU A 180 -12.95 -12.21 -7.65
N GLN A 181 -13.25 -12.75 -6.46
CA GLN A 181 -14.56 -12.68 -5.83
C GLN A 181 -15.02 -11.26 -5.49
N VAL A 182 -14.10 -10.31 -5.35
CA VAL A 182 -14.43 -8.89 -5.14
C VAL A 182 -14.40 -8.06 -6.42
N GLY A 183 -14.08 -8.68 -7.56
CA GLY A 183 -14.07 -8.05 -8.87
C GLY A 183 -12.78 -7.29 -9.22
N GLY A 184 -11.68 -7.55 -8.51
CA GLY A 184 -10.38 -6.93 -8.76
C GLY A 184 -10.28 -5.48 -8.27
N TYR A 185 -9.41 -4.71 -8.93
CA TYR A 185 -9.18 -3.29 -8.64
C TYR A 185 -10.26 -2.39 -9.27
N ASP A 186 -10.70 -1.37 -8.56
CA ASP A 186 -11.74 -0.44 -9.05
C ASP A 186 -11.20 0.56 -10.08
N CYS A 187 -11.42 0.26 -11.37
CA CYS A 187 -11.04 1.16 -12.47
C CYS A 187 -11.90 2.43 -12.54
N SER A 188 -13.07 2.47 -11.88
CA SER A 188 -13.97 3.63 -11.93
C SER A 188 -13.41 4.85 -11.21
N LEU A 189 -12.45 4.67 -10.30
CA LEU A 189 -11.78 5.77 -9.60
C LEU A 189 -11.17 6.77 -10.60
N ARG A 190 -10.46 6.27 -11.62
CA ARG A 190 -9.84 7.12 -12.66
C ARG A 190 -10.89 7.93 -13.43
N ALA A 191 -12.00 7.30 -13.83
CA ALA A 191 -13.08 7.97 -14.54
C ALA A 191 -13.74 9.08 -13.70
N ARG A 192 -13.66 8.97 -12.37
CA ARG A 192 -14.13 9.98 -11.39
C ARG A 192 -13.04 10.95 -10.96
N HIS A 193 -11.93 11.04 -11.72
CA HIS A 193 -10.77 11.88 -11.46
C HIS A 193 -10.05 11.56 -10.13
N GLY A 194 -10.12 10.31 -9.65
CA GLY A 194 -9.34 9.77 -8.54
C GLY A 194 -8.37 8.70 -9.07
N GLN A 195 -7.15 8.67 -8.56
CA GLN A 195 -6.16 7.65 -8.88
C GLN A 195 -5.15 7.56 -7.73
N GLY A 196 -4.61 6.37 -7.46
CA GLY A 196 -3.57 6.17 -6.47
C GLY A 196 -4.03 5.65 -5.11
N CYS A 197 -5.32 5.28 -4.95
CA CYS A 197 -5.84 4.56 -3.78
C CYS A 197 -6.60 3.30 -4.20
N GLU A 198 -6.30 2.73 -5.35
CA GLU A 198 -6.95 1.51 -5.85
C GLU A 198 -6.57 0.28 -5.02
N ASP A 199 -5.35 0.25 -4.48
CA ASP A 199 -4.87 -0.76 -3.53
C ASP A 199 -5.64 -0.67 -2.20
N GLN A 200 -5.75 0.51 -1.63
CA GLN A 200 -6.51 0.76 -0.41
C GLN A 200 -8.00 0.42 -0.58
N ALA A 201 -8.61 0.79 -1.70
CA ALA A 201 -10.00 0.44 -2.02
C ALA A 201 -10.19 -1.08 -2.10
N LEU A 202 -9.22 -1.80 -2.68
CA LEU A 202 -9.20 -3.26 -2.71
C LEU A 202 -9.08 -3.84 -1.30
N TYR A 203 -8.16 -3.33 -0.45
CA TYR A 203 -7.99 -3.82 0.92
C TYR A 203 -9.24 -3.60 1.76
N MET A 204 -9.91 -2.46 1.64
CA MET A 204 -11.22 -2.24 2.26
C MET A 204 -12.23 -3.30 1.84
N THR A 205 -12.29 -3.63 0.55
CA THR A 205 -13.26 -4.59 0.03
C THR A 205 -12.93 -6.03 0.46
N LEU A 206 -11.66 -6.42 0.47
CA LEU A 206 -11.22 -7.71 0.99
C LEU A 206 -11.48 -7.85 2.49
N ALA A 207 -11.24 -6.79 3.27
CA ALA A 207 -11.45 -6.77 4.71
C ALA A 207 -12.95 -6.79 5.12
N GLU A 208 -13.88 -6.66 4.18
CA GLU A 208 -15.29 -6.93 4.44
C GLU A 208 -15.57 -8.43 4.68
N ARG A 209 -14.70 -9.32 4.15
CA ARG A 209 -14.93 -10.77 4.13
C ARG A 209 -13.84 -11.58 4.84
N TRP A 210 -12.57 -11.26 4.65
CA TRP A 210 -11.42 -12.06 5.11
C TRP A 210 -10.57 -11.36 6.15
N ASP A 211 -9.94 -12.15 6.99
CA ASP A 211 -8.85 -11.71 7.86
C ASP A 211 -7.56 -11.52 7.03
N PHE A 212 -6.64 -10.75 7.57
CA PHE A 212 -5.31 -10.52 7.00
C PHE A 212 -4.25 -11.16 7.90
N VAL A 213 -3.05 -11.37 7.37
CA VAL A 213 -1.91 -11.90 8.12
C VAL A 213 -0.77 -10.93 8.02
N PHE A 214 -0.08 -10.74 9.12
CA PHE A 214 1.03 -9.82 9.21
C PHE A 214 2.35 -10.57 9.33
N VAL A 215 3.37 -10.19 8.52
CA VAL A 215 4.75 -10.66 8.58
C VAL A 215 5.61 -9.54 9.18
N PRO A 216 6.15 -9.72 10.42
CA PRO A 216 6.85 -8.66 11.15
C PRO A 216 8.29 -8.46 10.68
N GLN A 217 8.48 -8.28 9.37
CA GLN A 217 9.77 -8.08 8.74
C GLN A 217 9.68 -7.00 7.65
N TYR A 218 10.80 -6.28 7.43
CA TYR A 218 10.95 -5.33 6.35
C TYR A 218 11.31 -6.08 5.07
N LEU A 219 10.31 -6.33 4.23
CA LEU A 219 10.47 -7.13 3.03
C LEU A 219 10.32 -6.33 1.75
N ILE A 220 9.96 -5.06 1.86
CA ILE A 220 9.70 -4.17 0.73
C ILE A 220 10.45 -2.85 0.90
N ALA A 221 11.12 -2.39 -0.14
CA ALA A 221 11.61 -1.04 -0.28
C ALA A 221 10.67 -0.28 -1.22
N TYR A 222 9.81 0.56 -0.62
CA TYR A 222 8.92 1.46 -1.33
C TYR A 222 9.69 2.67 -1.83
N ARG A 223 9.70 2.92 -3.14
CA ARG A 223 10.42 4.04 -3.72
C ARG A 223 9.57 5.30 -3.78
N ASN A 224 10.12 6.38 -3.25
CA ASN A 224 9.50 7.69 -3.22
C ASN A 224 10.35 8.69 -4.03
N HIS A 225 9.99 8.94 -5.28
CA HIS A 225 10.70 9.81 -6.21
C HIS A 225 9.79 10.94 -6.73
N PRO A 226 10.34 12.00 -7.37
CA PRO A 226 9.55 13.17 -7.80
C PRO A 226 8.37 12.86 -8.73
N LEU A 227 8.45 11.76 -9.51
CA LEU A 227 7.39 11.34 -10.44
C LEU A 227 6.43 10.32 -9.84
N SER A 228 6.59 9.93 -8.55
CA SER A 228 5.67 9.00 -7.90
C SER A 228 4.26 9.58 -7.85
N MET A 229 3.26 8.74 -8.13
CA MET A 229 1.83 9.11 -8.10
C MET A 229 1.42 9.70 -6.76
N SER A 230 2.00 9.23 -5.66
CA SER A 230 1.76 9.70 -4.30
C SER A 230 2.14 11.17 -4.05
N LYS A 231 2.87 11.82 -4.98
CA LYS A 231 3.19 13.26 -4.90
C LYS A 231 1.99 14.15 -5.21
N ASP A 232 1.03 13.69 -6.01
CA ASP A 232 -0.23 14.41 -6.21
C ASP A 232 -1.19 14.15 -5.06
N SER A 233 -0.98 14.86 -3.96
CA SER A 233 -1.82 14.73 -2.76
C SER A 233 -3.29 15.09 -3.00
N ALA A 234 -3.58 15.97 -3.96
CA ALA A 234 -4.96 16.36 -4.26
C ALA A 234 -5.71 15.20 -4.95
N GLN A 235 -5.05 14.54 -5.91
CA GLN A 235 -5.58 13.36 -6.59
C GLN A 235 -5.72 12.18 -5.63
N MET A 236 -4.70 11.92 -4.81
CA MET A 236 -4.71 10.88 -3.77
C MET A 236 -5.87 11.09 -2.79
N ASN A 237 -6.04 12.31 -2.25
CA ASN A 237 -7.13 12.62 -1.33
C ASN A 237 -8.50 12.42 -1.98
N ARG A 238 -8.67 12.83 -3.25
CA ARG A 238 -9.91 12.61 -3.99
C ARG A 238 -10.19 11.12 -4.15
N SER A 239 -9.20 10.33 -4.54
CA SER A 239 -9.31 8.88 -4.70
C SER A 239 -9.75 8.21 -3.38
N TYR A 240 -9.10 8.58 -2.29
CA TYR A 240 -9.45 8.09 -0.96
C TYR A 240 -10.89 8.43 -0.54
N LEU A 241 -11.33 9.68 -0.76
CA LEU A 241 -12.71 10.10 -0.47
C LEU A 241 -13.74 9.32 -1.30
N LEU A 242 -13.43 9.02 -2.56
CA LEU A 242 -14.27 8.18 -3.42
C LEU A 242 -14.36 6.76 -2.88
N ALA A 243 -13.23 6.14 -2.51
CA ALA A 243 -13.20 4.81 -1.93
C ALA A 243 -14.00 4.72 -0.62
N LEU A 244 -13.87 5.71 0.27
CA LEU A 244 -14.68 5.82 1.48
C LEU A 244 -16.18 5.97 1.21
N ALA A 245 -16.56 6.79 0.23
CA ALA A 245 -17.95 6.98 -0.14
C ALA A 245 -18.56 5.69 -0.70
N ASP A 246 -17.79 4.95 -1.50
CA ASP A 246 -18.20 3.67 -2.06
C ASP A 246 -18.35 2.60 -0.96
N LEU A 247 -17.41 2.52 -0.02
CA LEU A 247 -17.53 1.65 1.16
C LEU A 247 -18.77 2.00 1.98
N ARG A 248 -19.01 3.29 2.26
CA ARG A 248 -20.18 3.72 3.04
C ARG A 248 -21.50 3.35 2.38
N ARG A 249 -21.57 3.38 1.04
CA ARG A 249 -22.76 2.94 0.30
C ARG A 249 -22.98 1.43 0.39
N ARG A 250 -21.90 0.65 0.31
CA ARG A 250 -21.97 -0.83 0.44
C ARG A 250 -22.24 -1.26 1.87
N ARG A 251 -21.73 -0.51 2.85
CA ARG A 251 -21.76 -0.87 4.28
C ARG A 251 -22.35 0.26 5.14
N PRO A 252 -23.67 0.53 4.99
CA PRO A 252 -24.36 1.52 5.81
C PRO A 252 -24.44 1.14 7.30
N ASP A 253 -24.18 -0.14 7.64
CA ASP A 253 -24.12 -0.69 9.00
C ASP A 253 -22.85 -0.28 9.76
N LEU A 254 -21.80 0.19 9.08
CA LEU A 254 -20.57 0.62 9.73
C LEU A 254 -20.76 1.96 10.46
N PRO A 255 -20.09 2.12 11.62
CA PRO A 255 -20.21 3.35 12.41
C PRO A 255 -19.78 4.59 11.61
N ALA A 256 -20.63 5.62 11.58
CA ALA A 256 -20.37 6.85 10.82
C ALA A 256 -19.06 7.54 11.21
N TYR A 257 -18.61 7.39 12.48
CA TYR A 257 -17.36 7.98 12.95
C TYR A 257 -16.11 7.37 12.31
N TRP A 258 -16.18 6.13 11.77
CA TRP A 258 -15.06 5.54 11.02
C TRP A 258 -14.71 6.39 9.79
N PHE A 259 -15.73 6.78 9.06
CA PHE A 259 -15.57 7.62 7.86
C PHE A 259 -15.15 9.05 8.20
N GLY A 260 -15.75 9.62 9.25
CA GLY A 260 -15.42 10.97 9.69
C GLY A 260 -13.98 11.12 10.20
N HIS A 261 -13.44 10.10 10.85
CA HIS A 261 -12.08 10.12 11.37
C HIS A 261 -11.03 10.20 10.25
N GLY A 262 -11.15 9.35 9.23
CA GLY A 262 -10.24 9.37 8.08
C GLY A 262 -10.29 10.70 7.31
N VAL A 263 -11.50 11.22 7.06
CA VAL A 263 -11.67 12.52 6.38
C VAL A 263 -11.09 13.67 7.21
N ALA A 264 -11.24 13.64 8.54
CA ALA A 264 -10.68 14.67 9.43
C ALA A 264 -9.15 14.77 9.31
N ARG A 265 -8.46 13.64 9.06
CA ARG A 265 -7.01 13.63 8.84
C ARG A 265 -6.58 14.43 7.62
N LEU A 266 -7.40 14.49 6.58
CA LEU A 266 -7.10 15.27 5.37
C LEU A 266 -7.09 16.79 5.65
N HIS A 267 -7.92 17.24 6.59
CA HIS A 267 -8.00 18.64 7.00
C HIS A 267 -6.97 19.06 8.05
N GLU A 268 -6.39 18.09 8.75
CA GLU A 268 -5.50 18.33 9.88
C GLU A 268 -4.23 19.13 9.54
N PRO A 269 -3.50 18.87 8.43
CA PRO A 269 -2.33 19.64 8.06
C PRO A 269 -2.65 21.11 7.81
N ASP A 270 -3.74 21.39 7.08
CA ASP A 270 -4.17 22.75 6.78
C ASP A 270 -4.59 23.50 8.04
N LEU A 271 -5.37 22.84 8.92
CA LEU A 271 -5.78 23.41 10.19
C LEU A 271 -4.56 23.71 11.08
N THR A 272 -3.63 22.77 11.18
CA THR A 272 -2.41 22.96 11.95
C THR A 272 -1.56 24.12 11.44
N ARG A 273 -1.43 24.24 10.11
CA ARG A 273 -0.72 25.34 9.46
C ARG A 273 -1.39 26.67 9.74
N ALA A 274 -2.71 26.76 9.57
CA ALA A 274 -3.48 27.98 9.79
C ALA A 274 -3.41 28.43 11.27
N LEU A 275 -3.52 27.50 12.22
CA LEU A 275 -3.38 27.77 13.65
C LEU A 275 -1.97 28.27 14.02
N ARG A 276 -0.91 27.62 13.50
CA ARG A 276 0.48 28.03 13.75
C ARG A 276 0.75 29.44 13.25
N ARG A 277 0.19 29.81 12.07
CA ARG A 277 0.35 31.10 11.44
C ARG A 277 -0.63 32.15 11.96
N ARG A 278 -1.58 31.79 12.83
CA ARG A 278 -2.67 32.64 13.33
C ARG A 278 -3.57 33.21 12.24
N GLU A 279 -3.75 32.44 11.18
CA GLU A 279 -4.58 32.78 10.01
C GLU A 279 -6.04 32.41 10.29
N TRP A 280 -6.73 33.16 11.15
CA TRP A 280 -8.07 32.81 11.67
C TRP A 280 -9.13 32.64 10.58
N ARG A 281 -9.03 33.38 9.48
CA ARG A 281 -9.93 33.18 8.31
C ARG A 281 -9.72 31.79 7.70
N ASN A 282 -8.48 31.34 7.57
CA ASN A 282 -8.16 30.01 7.06
C ASN A 282 -8.60 28.91 8.02
N VAL A 283 -8.47 29.13 9.34
CA VAL A 283 -9.04 28.22 10.35
C VAL A 283 -10.53 28.04 10.12
N GLY A 284 -11.29 29.14 10.00
CA GLY A 284 -12.73 29.09 9.72
C GLY A 284 -13.06 28.36 8.43
N SER A 285 -12.29 28.60 7.34
CA SER A 285 -12.47 27.93 6.07
C SER A 285 -12.23 26.40 6.15
N VAL A 286 -11.18 25.97 6.88
CA VAL A 286 -10.92 24.53 7.09
C VAL A 286 -12.05 23.87 7.87
N LEU A 287 -12.51 24.49 8.95
CA LEU A 287 -13.62 23.96 9.76
C LEU A 287 -14.93 23.90 8.96
N ALA A 288 -15.18 24.88 8.11
CA ALA A 288 -16.35 24.87 7.21
C ALA A 288 -16.27 23.72 6.18
N ARG A 289 -15.10 23.45 5.59
CA ARG A 289 -14.91 22.28 4.72
C ARG A 289 -15.14 20.97 5.48
N ALA A 290 -14.55 20.83 6.66
CA ALA A 290 -14.74 19.65 7.50
C ALA A 290 -16.23 19.44 7.87
N ALA A 291 -16.98 20.52 8.11
CA ALA A 291 -18.42 20.43 8.37
C ALA A 291 -19.21 19.98 7.14
N ASN A 292 -18.83 20.44 5.94
CA ASN A 292 -19.44 19.99 4.68
C ASN A 292 -19.16 18.51 4.40
N ASP A 293 -18.00 18.00 4.79
CA ASP A 293 -17.64 16.59 4.66
C ASP A 293 -18.33 15.70 5.71
N GLY A 294 -18.96 16.31 6.71
CA GLY A 294 -19.85 15.66 7.66
C GLY A 294 -19.60 16.00 9.12
N ASN A 295 -20.65 15.87 9.93
CA ASN A 295 -20.61 16.22 11.35
C ASN A 295 -19.52 15.44 12.12
N TRP A 296 -19.31 14.17 11.81
CA TRP A 296 -18.28 13.35 12.47
C TRP A 296 -16.86 13.80 12.11
N CYS A 297 -16.64 14.27 10.87
CA CYS A 297 -15.37 14.88 10.47
C CYS A 297 -15.07 16.11 11.33
N LEU A 298 -16.05 17.02 11.46
CA LEU A 298 -15.88 18.22 12.28
C LEU A 298 -15.69 17.89 13.77
N ILE A 299 -16.49 16.96 14.31
CA ILE A 299 -16.38 16.52 15.72
C ILE A 299 -15.00 15.92 16.01
N ASP A 300 -14.51 15.06 15.11
CA ASP A 300 -13.20 14.43 15.29
C ASP A 300 -12.07 15.47 15.19
N LEU A 301 -12.15 16.36 14.19
CA LEU A 301 -11.15 17.39 13.97
C LEU A 301 -11.07 18.37 15.16
N VAL A 302 -12.21 18.77 15.70
CA VAL A 302 -12.31 19.70 16.84
C VAL A 302 -12.12 18.98 18.17
N GLY A 303 -12.81 17.86 18.37
CA GLY A 303 -12.90 17.20 19.67
C GLY A 303 -11.72 16.31 20.03
N ARG A 304 -11.16 15.60 19.06
CA ARG A 304 -10.07 14.64 19.31
C ARG A 304 -8.69 15.16 18.94
N ARG A 305 -8.60 16.00 17.93
CA ARG A 305 -7.31 16.42 17.35
C ARG A 305 -6.92 17.85 17.71
N LEU A 306 -7.86 18.76 17.83
CA LEU A 306 -7.56 20.11 18.29
C LEU A 306 -7.18 20.20 19.77
N PRO A 307 -7.88 19.60 20.73
CA PRO A 307 -7.56 19.79 22.14
C PRO A 307 -6.13 19.39 22.54
N PRO A 308 -5.60 18.20 22.18
CA PRO A 308 -4.24 17.83 22.50
C PRO A 308 -3.18 18.71 21.81
N ARG A 309 -3.49 19.25 20.63
CA ARG A 309 -2.58 20.09 19.86
C ARG A 309 -2.68 21.54 20.21
N VAL A 310 -3.88 22.06 20.40
CA VAL A 310 -4.12 23.42 20.94
C VAL A 310 -3.60 23.49 22.36
N ILE A 311 -3.91 22.50 23.21
CA ILE A 311 -3.33 22.38 24.54
C ILE A 311 -1.80 22.20 24.45
N GLY A 312 -1.27 21.34 23.61
CA GLY A 312 0.17 21.16 23.41
C GLY A 312 0.86 22.39 22.82
N PHE A 313 0.17 23.19 22.02
CA PHE A 313 0.64 24.50 21.54
C PHE A 313 0.62 25.53 22.65
N CYS A 314 -0.46 25.62 23.42
CA CYS A 314 -0.56 26.49 24.59
C CYS A 314 0.43 26.09 25.69
N ILE A 315 0.56 24.82 26.02
CA ILE A 315 1.51 24.31 27.02
C ILE A 315 2.96 24.57 26.58
N ARG A 316 3.33 24.31 25.32
CA ARG A 316 4.70 24.64 24.83
C ARG A 316 5.00 26.13 24.80
N ARG A 317 4.00 26.95 24.56
CA ARG A 317 4.14 28.41 24.54
C ARG A 317 4.14 29.03 25.95
N PHE A 318 3.38 28.45 26.91
CA PHE A 318 3.24 29.00 28.26
C PHE A 318 4.12 28.31 29.31
N LEU A 319 4.51 27.04 29.10
CA LEU A 319 5.24 26.26 30.10
C LEU A 319 6.66 25.83 29.66
N GLY A 320 7.08 26.23 28.48
CA GLY A 320 8.44 26.01 27.96
C GLY A 320 9.11 24.70 28.40
N ARG A 321 9.31 23.78 27.48
CA ARG A 321 10.23 22.64 27.55
C ARG A 321 9.68 21.22 27.72
N ASN A 322 10.30 20.39 26.89
CA ASN A 322 10.75 19.00 27.02
C ASN A 322 9.78 17.88 26.67
N GLY A 323 10.23 17.10 25.71
CA GLY A 323 9.91 15.72 25.60
C GLY A 323 9.81 15.17 24.19
N ASN A 324 10.83 15.36 23.40
CA ASN A 324 11.08 14.54 22.22
C ASN A 324 11.75 13.24 22.66
N GLN A 325 10.99 12.31 23.23
CA GLN A 325 11.45 10.93 23.27
C GLN A 325 11.05 10.29 21.96
N LYS A 326 11.98 10.30 21.00
CA LYS A 326 11.96 9.36 19.90
C LYS A 326 11.98 7.96 20.52
N LYS A 327 10.91 7.19 20.31
CA LYS A 327 11.00 5.73 20.52
C LYS A 327 12.14 5.24 19.65
N PRO A 328 13.04 4.38 20.16
CA PRO A 328 14.10 3.83 19.33
C PRO A 328 13.45 3.05 18.18
N ASN A 329 13.86 3.36 16.95
CA ASN A 329 13.51 2.54 15.81
C ASN A 329 14.11 1.15 16.02
N PRO A 330 13.40 0.06 15.74
CA PRO A 330 14.00 -1.26 15.72
C PRO A 330 15.16 -1.27 14.70
N PRO A 331 16.20 -2.08 14.91
CA PRO A 331 17.31 -2.17 13.97
C PRO A 331 16.77 -2.55 12.59
N VAL A 332 16.98 -1.69 11.63
CA VAL A 332 16.78 -1.98 10.21
C VAL A 332 18.05 -2.71 9.79
N ASP A 333 17.96 -4.00 9.52
CA ASP A 333 19.09 -4.72 8.93
C ASP A 333 19.46 -4.02 7.62
N ILE A 334 20.74 -3.64 7.50
CA ILE A 334 21.33 -2.84 6.41
C ILE A 334 21.39 -3.65 5.09
N PHE A 335 20.48 -4.59 4.93
CA PHE A 335 20.44 -5.53 3.80
C PHE A 335 20.15 -4.87 2.43
N TRP A 336 19.65 -3.64 2.46
CA TRP A 336 19.31 -2.90 1.24
C TRP A 336 20.50 -2.19 0.58
N ALA A 337 21.64 -2.10 1.29
CA ALA A 337 22.82 -1.41 0.79
C ALA A 337 23.54 -2.16 -0.36
N ASP A 338 23.33 -3.47 -0.48
CA ASP A 338 23.99 -4.31 -1.49
C ASP A 338 23.11 -4.61 -2.73
N ALA A 339 21.90 -4.04 -2.82
CA ALA A 339 20.98 -4.23 -3.95
C ALA A 339 21.11 -3.12 -5.02
N THR A 340 22.27 -2.53 -5.14
CA THR A 340 22.59 -1.70 -6.33
C THR A 340 23.28 -2.57 -7.39
N PRO A 341 22.94 -2.38 -8.69
CA PRO A 341 23.47 -3.18 -9.79
C PRO A 341 24.97 -3.04 -9.97
#